data_9489609981aa984a84b93c31bbeb8de0
#
_entry.id   9489609981aa984a84b93c31bbeb8de0
#
_cell.length_a   1.000
_cell.length_b   1.000
_cell.length_c   1.000
_cell.angle_alpha   90.00
_cell.angle_beta   90.00
_cell.angle_gamma   90.00
#
_symmetry.space_group_name_H-M   'P 1'
#
loop_
_entity.id
_entity.type
_entity.pdbx_description
1 polymer ?
#
loop_
_entity_poly.entity_id
_entity_poly.type
_entity_poly.pdbx_seq_one_letter_code
_entity_poly.pdbx_strand_id
1 'polypeptide(L)'
;MFSVINFILKKFIIINLPYFCGIDSGAFLHTEFSSPPFYFTSVLRYFVQFSYNGKNYFGYQIQPKEISVQQELERALSTILRNDIKTTAAGRTDTGVHAKKMFAHFDVDFPLNNNLVHQLNSFLPADIAVQKIFAV
;
A
#
# COMPACT_ATOMS: atom_id res chain seq x y z
N MET A 1 -13.29 18.74 -6.50
CA MET A 1 -12.65 19.13 -5.23
C MET A 1 -13.50 18.86 -3.97
N PHE A 2 -14.79 18.58 -4.11
CA PHE A 2 -15.69 18.27 -2.97
C PHE A 2 -15.81 16.79 -2.60
N SER A 3 -15.32 15.85 -3.41
CA SER A 3 -15.50 14.41 -3.20
C SER A 3 -14.50 13.78 -2.24
N VAL A 4 -13.29 14.33 -2.14
CA VAL A 4 -12.22 13.77 -1.29
C VAL A 4 -12.41 14.16 0.18
N ILE A 5 -12.94 15.34 0.42
CA ILE A 5 -13.20 15.85 1.78
C ILE A 5 -14.32 15.06 2.46
N ASN A 6 -15.33 14.64 1.72
CA ASN A 6 -16.44 13.82 2.26
C ASN A 6 -16.01 12.41 2.64
N PHE A 7 -15.00 11.86 1.99
CA PHE A 7 -14.50 10.50 2.32
C PHE A 7 -13.65 10.50 3.60
N ILE A 8 -12.87 11.55 3.81
CA ILE A 8 -12.05 11.73 5.03
C ILE A 8 -12.94 12.05 6.22
N LEU A 9 -13.96 12.89 6.05
CA LEU A 9 -14.91 13.24 7.10
C LEU A 9 -15.79 12.06 7.55
N LYS A 10 -16.19 11.16 6.64
CA LYS A 10 -16.91 9.94 7.02
C LYS A 10 -16.06 8.96 7.84
N LYS A 11 -14.77 8.87 7.58
CA LYS A 11 -13.85 8.06 8.40
C LYS A 11 -13.62 8.68 9.78
N PHE A 12 -13.65 10.01 9.88
CA PHE A 12 -13.44 10.72 11.16
C PHE A 12 -14.69 10.79 12.04
N ILE A 13 -15.88 10.81 11.45
CA ILE A 13 -17.15 10.90 12.19
C ILE A 13 -17.53 9.56 12.85
N ILE A 14 -17.07 8.42 12.31
CA ILE A 14 -17.33 7.11 12.92
C ILE A 14 -16.45 6.84 14.15
N ILE A 15 -15.34 7.57 14.32
CA ILE A 15 -14.42 7.39 15.45
C ILE A 15 -14.77 8.26 16.65
N ASN A 16 -15.64 9.28 16.48
CA ASN A 16 -15.91 10.28 17.53
C ASN A 16 -17.40 10.37 17.94
N LEU A 17 -18.09 9.25 18.09
CA LEU A 17 -19.32 9.21 18.87
C LEU A 17 -19.12 8.27 20.06
N PRO A 18 -18.53 8.78 21.15
CA PRO A 18 -18.75 8.16 22.42
C PRO A 18 -19.86 8.92 23.17
N TYR A 19 -20.88 8.20 23.54
CA TYR A 19 -21.58 8.40 24.78
C TYR A 19 -22.06 9.81 25.12
N PHE A 20 -23.23 10.16 24.59
CA PHE A 20 -24.13 10.95 25.41
C PHE A 20 -25.34 10.08 25.71
N CYS A 21 -25.26 9.31 26.76
CA CYS A 21 -26.41 8.71 27.39
C CYS A 21 -26.54 9.26 28.79
N GLY A 22 -27.73 9.76 29.04
CA GLY A 22 -28.10 10.50 30.21
C GLY A 22 -27.84 9.79 31.53
N ILE A 23 -27.67 10.61 32.50
CA ILE A 23 -27.67 10.35 33.93
C ILE A 23 -28.92 9.58 34.30
N ASP A 24 -28.78 8.36 34.79
CA ASP A 24 -29.67 7.87 35.82
C ASP A 24 -28.93 6.89 36.73
N SER A 25 -29.17 7.08 37.96
CA SER A 25 -28.58 6.49 39.15
C SER A 25 -28.91 5.01 39.29
N GLY A 26 -27.88 4.18 39.50
CA GLY A 26 -28.09 2.81 39.96
C GLY A 26 -26.90 1.90 39.74
N ALA A 27 -26.16 1.65 40.80
CA ALA A 27 -25.07 0.73 40.91
C ALA A 27 -25.29 -0.63 40.20
N PHE A 28 -24.29 -1.12 39.47
CA PHE A 28 -23.65 -2.40 39.76
C PHE A 28 -22.47 -2.65 38.81
N LEU A 29 -21.34 -2.98 39.42
CA LEU A 29 -20.11 -3.45 38.82
C LEU A 29 -20.36 -4.70 37.97
N HIS A 30 -20.30 -4.60 36.66
CA HIS A 30 -19.83 -5.65 35.79
C HIS A 30 -18.88 -5.02 34.80
N THR A 31 -17.59 -5.19 35.05
CA THR A 31 -16.53 -4.96 34.07
C THR A 31 -16.67 -6.02 32.97
N GLU A 32 -17.57 -5.78 32.06
CA GLU A 32 -17.50 -6.42 30.75
C GLU A 32 -16.36 -5.75 30.00
N PHE A 33 -15.21 -6.43 30.01
CA PHE A 33 -14.09 -6.12 29.14
C PHE A 33 -14.58 -6.40 27.69
N SER A 34 -15.31 -5.42 27.16
CA SER A 34 -15.69 -5.40 25.75
C SER A 34 -14.41 -5.27 24.94
N SER A 35 -13.94 -6.40 24.41
CA SER A 35 -12.91 -6.42 23.39
C SER A 35 -13.27 -5.42 22.29
N PRO A 36 -12.32 -4.58 21.81
CA PRO A 36 -12.61 -3.65 20.74
C PRO A 36 -13.14 -4.42 19.53
N PRO A 37 -14.12 -3.88 18.80
CA PRO A 37 -14.64 -4.53 17.62
C PRO A 37 -13.48 -4.83 16.68
N PHE A 38 -13.27 -6.08 16.35
CA PHE A 38 -12.35 -6.50 15.30
C PHE A 38 -12.80 -5.83 14.01
N TYR A 39 -12.20 -4.70 13.67
CA TYR A 39 -12.33 -4.16 12.32
C TYR A 39 -11.60 -5.14 11.41
N PHE A 40 -12.36 -5.93 10.70
CA PHE A 40 -11.84 -6.74 9.60
C PHE A 40 -11.41 -5.76 8.51
N THR A 41 -10.17 -5.31 8.57
CA THR A 41 -9.57 -4.55 7.48
C THR A 41 -9.40 -5.53 6.33
N SER A 42 -10.25 -5.41 5.31
CA SER A 42 -10.11 -6.19 4.10
C SER A 42 -8.82 -5.78 3.40
N VAL A 43 -7.81 -6.64 3.50
CA VAL A 43 -6.56 -6.45 2.76
C VAL A 43 -6.85 -6.67 1.28
N LEU A 44 -6.56 -5.68 0.46
CA LEU A 44 -6.69 -5.72 -0.99
C LEU A 44 -5.34 -6.03 -1.59
N ARG A 45 -5.25 -7.11 -2.35
CA ARG A 45 -4.05 -7.50 -3.07
C ARG A 45 -4.05 -6.98 -4.49
N TYR A 46 -2.94 -6.36 -4.87
CA TYR A 46 -2.71 -5.85 -6.21
C TYR A 46 -1.47 -6.46 -6.82
N PHE A 47 -1.55 -6.79 -8.11
CA PHE A 47 -0.39 -7.13 -8.91
C PHE A 47 0.07 -5.91 -9.71
N VAL A 48 1.39 -5.73 -9.76
CA VAL A 48 2.06 -4.76 -10.61
C VAL A 48 2.87 -5.50 -11.68
N GLN A 49 2.61 -5.15 -12.94
CA GLN A 49 3.39 -5.59 -14.10
C GLN A 49 4.34 -4.47 -14.51
N PHE A 50 5.61 -4.76 -14.61
CA PHE A 50 6.65 -3.80 -14.94
C PHE A 50 7.80 -4.42 -15.72
N SER A 51 8.61 -3.56 -16.33
CA SER A 51 9.85 -3.90 -17.01
C SER A 51 11.00 -3.07 -16.45
N TYR A 52 12.22 -3.54 -16.59
CA TYR A 52 13.39 -2.77 -16.18
C TYR A 52 14.65 -3.14 -16.96
N ASN A 53 15.53 -2.15 -17.07
CA ASN A 53 16.90 -2.32 -17.49
C ASN A 53 17.77 -2.52 -16.26
N GLY A 54 18.28 -3.74 -16.06
CA GLY A 54 19.03 -4.13 -14.86
C GLY A 54 20.47 -3.63 -14.80
N LYS A 55 20.96 -2.89 -15.82
CA LYS A 55 22.38 -2.49 -15.94
C LYS A 55 22.93 -1.77 -14.70
N ASN A 56 22.10 -0.95 -14.06
CA ASN A 56 22.47 -0.13 -12.92
C ASN A 56 22.03 -0.72 -11.57
N TYR A 57 21.55 -1.98 -11.56
CA TYR A 57 20.98 -2.62 -10.38
C TYR A 57 21.70 -3.92 -10.04
N PHE A 58 21.84 -4.17 -8.75
CA PHE A 58 22.40 -5.43 -8.21
C PHE A 58 21.31 -6.50 -8.10
N GLY A 59 20.59 -6.71 -9.19
CA GLY A 59 19.47 -7.64 -9.30
C GLY A 59 18.12 -7.03 -8.88
N TYR A 60 17.11 -7.90 -8.86
CA TYR A 60 15.77 -7.46 -8.45
C TYR A 60 15.65 -7.28 -6.95
N GLN A 61 16.07 -8.27 -6.16
CA GLN A 61 15.81 -8.34 -4.73
C GLN A 61 16.66 -7.34 -3.93
N ILE A 62 16.04 -6.75 -2.88
CA ILE A 62 16.72 -5.88 -1.93
C ILE A 62 17.90 -6.60 -1.28
N GLN A 63 19.06 -5.97 -1.31
CA GLN A 63 20.30 -6.42 -0.67
C GLN A 63 20.89 -5.29 0.18
N PRO A 64 21.61 -5.62 1.26
CA PRO A 64 22.31 -4.61 2.05
C PRO A 64 23.36 -3.88 1.20
N LYS A 65 23.36 -2.54 1.27
CA LYS A 65 24.35 -1.64 0.63
C LYS A 65 24.29 -1.53 -0.90
N GLU A 66 23.35 -2.19 -1.56
CA GLU A 66 23.28 -2.23 -3.02
C GLU A 66 21.90 -1.75 -3.50
N ILE A 67 21.88 -1.01 -4.61
CA ILE A 67 20.63 -0.52 -5.21
C ILE A 67 19.98 -1.67 -6.01
N SER A 68 18.73 -1.98 -5.69
CA SER A 68 17.95 -3.01 -6.37
C SER A 68 16.68 -2.45 -7.00
N VAL A 69 16.14 -3.16 -7.98
CA VAL A 69 14.87 -2.78 -8.63
C VAL A 69 13.70 -2.79 -7.64
N GLN A 70 13.66 -3.77 -6.75
CA GLN A 70 12.64 -3.86 -5.69
C GLN A 70 12.66 -2.65 -4.77
N GLN A 71 13.84 -2.20 -4.36
CA GLN A 71 13.99 -1.03 -3.50
C GLN A 71 13.42 0.23 -4.15
N GLU A 72 13.70 0.47 -5.42
CA GLU A 72 13.18 1.62 -6.17
C GLU A 72 11.65 1.54 -6.35
N LEU A 73 11.13 0.34 -6.65
CA LEU A 73 9.69 0.12 -6.78
C LEU A 73 8.95 0.35 -5.45
N GLU A 74 9.46 -0.21 -4.36
CA GLU A 74 8.89 -0.04 -3.02
C GLU A 74 8.97 1.41 -2.55
N ARG A 75 10.08 2.11 -2.82
CA ARG A 75 10.24 3.53 -2.54
C ARG A 75 9.20 4.37 -3.26
N ALA A 76 8.99 4.11 -4.54
CA ALA A 76 8.00 4.81 -5.36
C ALA A 76 6.57 4.56 -4.85
N LEU A 77 6.20 3.30 -4.63
CA LEU A 77 4.88 2.92 -4.10
C LEU A 77 4.63 3.54 -2.73
N SER A 78 5.60 3.42 -1.81
CA SER A 78 5.46 3.93 -0.45
C SER A 78 5.35 5.46 -0.42
N THR A 79 6.09 6.18 -1.27
CA THR A 79 6.02 7.63 -1.36
C THR A 79 4.67 8.11 -1.89
N ILE A 80 4.17 7.49 -2.96
CA ILE A 80 2.92 7.90 -3.61
C ILE A 80 1.70 7.51 -2.77
N LEU A 81 1.70 6.31 -2.20
CA LEU A 81 0.59 5.80 -1.39
C LEU A 81 0.65 6.29 0.08
N ARG A 82 1.76 6.91 0.49
CA ARG A 82 2.00 7.39 1.86
C ARG A 82 1.83 6.29 2.91
N ASN A 83 2.27 5.09 2.56
CA ASN A 83 2.21 3.90 3.39
C ASN A 83 3.46 3.05 3.15
N ASP A 84 3.96 2.33 4.14
CA ASP A 84 5.10 1.43 3.94
C ASP A 84 4.64 0.19 3.15
N ILE A 85 4.98 0.18 1.86
CA ILE A 85 4.58 -0.88 0.92
C ILE A 85 5.76 -1.82 0.69
N LYS A 86 5.51 -3.10 0.94
CA LYS A 86 6.43 -4.18 0.60
C LYS A 86 5.92 -4.96 -0.59
N THR A 87 6.83 -5.34 -1.48
CA THR A 87 6.48 -6.09 -2.69
C THR A 87 7.07 -7.49 -2.65
N THR A 88 6.31 -8.45 -3.16
CA THR A 88 6.79 -9.82 -3.38
C THR A 88 6.74 -10.12 -4.86
N ALA A 89 7.89 -10.42 -5.46
CA ALA A 89 7.97 -10.71 -6.88
C ALA A 89 7.73 -12.19 -7.20
N ALA A 90 7.30 -12.45 -8.43
CA ALA A 90 7.14 -13.79 -8.99
C ALA A 90 8.46 -14.50 -9.23
N GLY A 91 9.59 -13.79 -9.25
CA GLY A 91 10.92 -14.36 -9.46
C GLY A 91 12.03 -13.40 -9.02
N ARG A 92 13.25 -13.87 -9.10
CA ARG A 92 14.47 -13.12 -8.82
C ARG A 92 15.31 -13.01 -10.08
N THR A 93 16.06 -11.94 -10.22
CA THR A 93 17.08 -11.79 -11.27
C THR A 93 18.40 -11.40 -10.64
N ASP A 94 19.47 -11.84 -11.26
CA ASP A 94 20.82 -11.50 -10.85
C ASP A 94 21.23 -10.09 -11.30
N THR A 95 22.37 -9.63 -10.82
CA THR A 95 22.96 -8.34 -11.15
C THR A 95 23.04 -8.13 -12.66
N GLY A 96 22.60 -6.98 -13.14
CA GLY A 96 22.68 -6.57 -14.54
C GLY A 96 21.63 -7.20 -15.47
N VAL A 97 20.79 -8.12 -14.98
CA VAL A 97 19.77 -8.80 -15.80
C VAL A 97 18.59 -7.87 -16.06
N HIS A 98 18.16 -7.79 -17.32
CA HIS A 98 16.99 -7.06 -17.77
C HIS A 98 15.72 -7.91 -17.68
N ALA A 99 14.59 -7.29 -17.41
CA ALA A 99 13.30 -7.95 -17.51
C ALA A 99 12.34 -7.15 -18.41
N LYS A 100 11.86 -7.78 -19.48
CA LYS A 100 10.81 -7.19 -20.34
C LYS A 100 9.44 -7.23 -19.69
N LYS A 101 9.21 -8.21 -18.83
CA LYS A 101 7.93 -8.40 -18.13
C LYS A 101 8.18 -9.12 -16.80
N MET A 102 7.91 -8.41 -15.73
CA MET A 102 8.02 -8.91 -14.36
C MET A 102 6.72 -8.63 -13.62
N PHE A 103 6.38 -9.49 -12.67
CA PHE A 103 5.23 -9.31 -11.80
C PHE A 103 5.67 -9.32 -10.34
N ALA A 104 5.11 -8.40 -9.59
CA ALA A 104 5.16 -8.42 -8.14
C ALA A 104 3.76 -8.14 -7.59
N HIS A 105 3.49 -8.52 -6.35
CA HIS A 105 2.27 -8.15 -5.67
C HIS A 105 2.59 -7.37 -4.39
N PHE A 106 1.62 -6.58 -3.97
CA PHE A 106 1.62 -5.86 -2.71
C PHE A 106 0.20 -5.77 -2.15
N ASP A 107 0.10 -5.55 -0.87
CA ASP A 107 -1.15 -5.53 -0.14
C ASP A 107 -1.38 -4.13 0.45
N VAL A 108 -2.62 -3.64 0.35
CA VAL A 108 -3.07 -2.37 0.94
C VAL A 108 -4.47 -2.53 1.52
N ASP A 109 -4.87 -1.62 2.42
CA ASP A 109 -6.19 -1.63 3.07
C ASP A 109 -7.17 -0.61 2.47
N PHE A 110 -6.82 -0.05 1.31
CA PHE A 110 -7.61 0.97 0.60
C PHE A 110 -7.59 0.74 -0.92
N PRO A 111 -8.62 1.18 -1.65
CA PRO A 111 -8.64 1.08 -3.11
C PRO A 111 -7.64 2.03 -3.76
N LEU A 112 -6.97 1.57 -4.81
CA LEU A 112 -5.99 2.36 -5.55
C LEU A 112 -6.66 3.32 -6.54
N ASN A 113 -5.98 4.45 -6.80
CA ASN A 113 -6.39 5.41 -7.81
C ASN A 113 -6.02 4.91 -9.22
N ASN A 114 -6.89 5.16 -10.19
CA ASN A 114 -6.67 4.82 -11.61
C ASN A 114 -5.41 5.48 -12.22
N ASN A 115 -4.95 6.60 -11.65
CA ASN A 115 -3.76 7.32 -12.10
C ASN A 115 -2.44 6.80 -11.52
N LEU A 116 -2.46 5.75 -10.69
CA LEU A 116 -1.27 5.28 -9.97
C LEU A 116 -0.14 4.86 -10.91
N VAL A 117 -0.44 4.21 -12.03
CA VAL A 117 0.56 3.82 -13.03
C VAL A 117 1.30 5.04 -13.58
N HIS A 118 0.57 6.10 -13.91
CA HIS A 118 1.17 7.34 -14.40
C HIS A 118 2.04 8.02 -13.33
N GLN A 119 1.56 8.07 -12.10
CA GLN A 119 2.31 8.64 -10.97
C GLN A 119 3.60 7.87 -10.69
N LEU A 120 3.54 6.53 -10.74
CA LEU A 120 4.72 5.68 -10.57
C LEU A 120 5.75 5.92 -11.66
N ASN A 121 5.33 5.96 -12.93
CA ASN A 121 6.24 6.20 -14.05
C ASN A 121 6.84 7.62 -14.05
N SER A 122 6.18 8.58 -13.43
CA SER A 122 6.73 9.93 -13.23
C SER A 122 7.74 10.01 -12.09
N PHE A 123 7.68 9.08 -11.14
CA PHE A 123 8.55 9.04 -9.96
C PHE A 123 9.73 8.08 -10.11
N LEU A 124 9.52 6.96 -10.81
CA LEU A 124 10.52 5.94 -11.03
C LEU A 124 11.65 6.42 -11.95
N PRO A 125 12.87 5.90 -11.77
CA PRO A 125 13.94 6.11 -12.73
C PRO A 125 13.55 5.62 -14.12
N ALA A 126 14.14 6.20 -15.17
CA ALA A 126 13.88 5.84 -16.58
C ALA A 126 14.16 4.35 -16.90
N ASP A 127 14.96 3.69 -16.06
CA ASP A 127 15.30 2.27 -16.18
C ASP A 127 14.16 1.33 -15.76
N ILE A 128 13.11 1.82 -15.09
CA ILE A 128 11.99 1.03 -14.60
C ILE A 128 10.69 1.61 -15.13
N ALA A 129 9.87 0.79 -15.75
CA ALA A 129 8.57 1.21 -16.28
C ALA A 129 7.46 0.27 -15.85
N VAL A 130 6.44 0.82 -15.19
CA VAL A 130 5.21 0.11 -14.81
C VAL A 130 4.23 0.17 -15.98
N GLN A 131 3.72 -1.00 -16.41
CA GLN A 131 2.74 -1.10 -17.48
C GLN A 131 1.32 -1.19 -16.96
N LYS A 132 1.11 -1.95 -15.88
CA LYS A 132 -0.24 -2.23 -15.40
C LYS A 132 -0.25 -2.55 -13.91
N ILE A 133 -1.33 -2.14 -13.24
CA ILE A 133 -1.68 -2.56 -11.87
C ILE A 133 -3.12 -3.06 -11.89
N PHE A 134 -3.40 -4.18 -11.25
CA PHE A 134 -4.73 -4.77 -11.20
C PHE A 134 -4.96 -5.51 -9.88
N ALA A 135 -6.20 -5.45 -9.39
CA ALA A 135 -6.63 -6.19 -8.21
C ALA A 135 -6.82 -7.68 -8.52
N VAL A 136 -6.66 -8.49 -7.49
CA VAL A 136 -6.88 -9.95 -7.55
C VAL A 136 -8.16 -10.34 -6.84
#